data_5a09bc088e5812509f5d3bfd25b99887
#
_entry.id   5a09bc088e5812509f5d3bfd25b99887
#
_cell.length_a   1.000
_cell.length_b   1.000
_cell.length_c   1.000
_cell.angle_alpha   90.00
_cell.angle_beta   90.00
_cell.angle_gamma   90.00
#
_symmetry.space_group_name_H-M   'P 1'
#
loop_
_entity.id
_entity.type
_entity.pdbx_description
1 polymer ?
#
loop_
_entity_poly.entity_id
_entity_poly.type
_entity_poly.pdbx_seq_one_letter_code
_entity_poly.pdbx_strand_id
1 'polypeptide(L)'
;MTIQPDPAPAFADFAHPERLVSTGWLAEHLGEPGLVVVESDEDVLLYETGHIAGAVKVDWHTELNDPITRDYIDGATFAKLLSEKGISRDDTVVIYGDKSNWWAAYALWV
;
A
#
# COMPACT_ATOMS: atom_id res chain seq x y z
N MET A 1 -10.27 3.93 15.15
CA MET A 1 -11.41 4.32 14.31
C MET A 1 -11.45 3.43 13.07
N THR A 2 -12.60 2.87 12.75
CA THR A 2 -12.74 1.99 11.60
C THR A 2 -13.05 2.81 10.35
N ILE A 3 -12.22 2.62 9.31
CA ILE A 3 -12.42 3.29 8.03
C ILE A 3 -13.36 2.44 7.19
N GLN A 4 -14.43 3.05 6.66
CA GLN A 4 -15.43 2.34 5.89
C GLN A 4 -14.95 2.05 4.48
N PRO A 5 -15.33 0.89 3.90
CA PRO A 5 -14.96 0.56 2.52
C PRO A 5 -15.53 1.55 1.51
N ASP A 6 -14.94 1.57 0.32
CA ASP A 6 -15.43 2.35 -0.82
C ASP A 6 -16.70 1.68 -1.38
N PRO A 7 -17.85 2.37 -1.40
CA PRO A 7 -19.09 1.81 -1.92
C PRO A 7 -19.23 1.92 -3.45
N ALA A 8 -18.16 2.26 -4.18
CA ALA A 8 -18.24 2.49 -5.63
C ALA A 8 -18.87 1.30 -6.37
N PRO A 9 -19.91 1.53 -7.21
CA PRO A 9 -20.60 0.44 -7.91
C PRO A 9 -19.69 -0.37 -8.83
N ALA A 10 -18.61 0.23 -9.33
CA ALA A 10 -17.66 -0.44 -10.20
C ALA A 10 -17.01 -1.67 -9.55
N PHE A 11 -16.97 -1.73 -8.22
CA PHE A 11 -16.34 -2.82 -7.48
C PHE A 11 -17.32 -3.90 -7.03
N ALA A 12 -18.62 -3.70 -7.21
CA ALA A 12 -19.67 -4.58 -6.65
C ALA A 12 -19.57 -6.03 -7.13
N ASP A 13 -19.09 -6.25 -8.35
CA ASP A 13 -18.99 -7.59 -8.92
C ASP A 13 -17.74 -8.37 -8.54
N PHE A 14 -16.81 -7.75 -7.82
CA PHE A 14 -15.61 -8.45 -7.34
C PHE A 14 -15.91 -9.27 -6.10
N ALA A 15 -15.14 -10.35 -5.89
CA ALA A 15 -15.31 -11.23 -4.74
C ALA A 15 -15.11 -10.51 -3.40
N HIS A 16 -14.18 -9.56 -3.36
CA HIS A 16 -13.86 -8.77 -2.18
C HIS A 16 -13.80 -7.28 -2.53
N PRO A 17 -14.95 -6.66 -2.82
CA PRO A 17 -14.98 -5.25 -3.22
C PRO A 17 -14.46 -4.32 -2.11
N GLU A 18 -14.52 -4.73 -0.86
CA GLU A 18 -14.02 -3.96 0.29
C GLU A 18 -12.50 -3.78 0.28
N ARG A 19 -11.79 -4.52 -0.58
CA ARG A 19 -10.33 -4.42 -0.71
C ARG A 19 -9.89 -3.46 -1.80
N LEU A 20 -10.84 -2.83 -2.48
CA LEU A 20 -10.55 -1.88 -3.55
C LEU A 20 -11.09 -0.51 -3.19
N VAL A 21 -10.37 0.53 -3.57
CA VAL A 21 -10.84 1.90 -3.42
C VAL A 21 -10.59 2.67 -4.71
N SER A 22 -11.48 3.61 -5.01
CA SER A 22 -11.31 4.52 -6.14
C SER A 22 -10.40 5.68 -5.77
N THR A 23 -9.87 6.36 -6.78
CA THR A 23 -9.07 7.57 -6.56
C THR A 23 -9.89 8.67 -5.89
N GLY A 24 -11.19 8.76 -6.24
CA GLY A 24 -12.10 9.72 -5.61
C GLY A 24 -12.28 9.46 -4.12
N TRP A 25 -12.49 8.20 -3.75
CA TRP A 25 -12.60 7.80 -2.34
C TRP A 25 -11.32 8.17 -1.58
N LEU A 26 -10.17 7.83 -2.16
CA LEU A 26 -8.89 8.13 -1.51
C LEU A 26 -8.69 9.63 -1.33
N ALA A 27 -9.01 10.44 -2.34
CA ALA A 27 -8.88 11.89 -2.26
C ALA A 27 -9.70 12.46 -1.09
N GLU A 28 -10.88 11.91 -0.84
CA GLU A 28 -11.75 12.35 0.26
C GLU A 28 -11.24 11.94 1.64
N HIS A 29 -10.44 10.86 1.70
CA HIS A 29 -9.98 10.28 2.97
C HIS A 29 -8.51 10.59 3.28
N LEU A 30 -7.80 11.30 2.41
CA LEU A 30 -6.39 11.64 2.66
C LEU A 30 -6.25 12.43 3.96
N GLY A 31 -5.28 12.04 4.77
CA GLY A 31 -5.01 12.68 6.05
C GLY A 31 -5.91 12.22 7.20
N GLU A 32 -6.84 11.29 6.93
CA GLU A 32 -7.68 10.74 7.97
C GLU A 32 -6.85 9.87 8.93
N PRO A 33 -7.01 10.04 10.27
CA PRO A 33 -6.29 9.19 11.23
C PRO A 33 -6.57 7.72 11.01
N GLY A 34 -5.54 6.90 11.03
CA GLY A 34 -5.66 5.47 10.81
C GLY A 34 -5.60 5.05 9.34
N LEU A 35 -5.43 5.99 8.41
CA LEU A 35 -5.22 5.69 6.99
C LEU A 35 -3.78 6.01 6.60
N VAL A 36 -3.09 5.03 6.04
CA VAL A 36 -1.73 5.19 5.52
C VAL A 36 -1.72 4.81 4.05
N VAL A 37 -1.18 5.68 3.21
CA VAL A 37 -1.02 5.44 1.78
C VAL A 37 0.40 4.99 1.50
N VAL A 38 0.55 3.89 0.78
CA VAL A 38 1.85 3.29 0.44
C VAL A 38 2.01 3.24 -1.07
N GLU A 39 3.12 3.75 -1.57
CA GLU A 39 3.48 3.63 -2.97
C GLU A 39 4.49 2.50 -3.15
N SER A 40 4.15 1.53 -4.01
CA SER A 40 5.02 0.41 -4.36
C SER A 40 5.13 0.32 -5.88
N ASP A 41 6.23 0.82 -6.41
CA ASP A 41 6.47 0.94 -7.86
C ASP A 41 7.48 -0.07 -8.34
N GLU A 42 7.38 -0.46 -9.61
CA GLU A 42 8.47 -1.17 -10.28
C GLU A 42 9.71 -0.26 -10.37
N ASP A 43 9.50 0.98 -10.82
CA ASP A 43 10.55 1.99 -10.83
C ASP A 43 10.49 2.79 -9.53
N VAL A 44 11.33 2.44 -8.58
CA VAL A 44 11.34 3.05 -7.25
C VAL A 44 11.70 4.53 -7.26
N LEU A 45 12.26 5.05 -8.36
CA LEU A 45 12.60 6.46 -8.48
C LEU A 45 11.38 7.34 -8.74
N LEU A 46 10.24 6.76 -9.14
CA LEU A 46 9.03 7.53 -9.43
C LEU A 46 8.48 8.25 -8.21
N TYR A 47 8.65 7.70 -7.02
CA TYR A 47 8.19 8.35 -5.79
C TYR A 47 8.75 9.76 -5.64
N GLU A 48 10.03 9.94 -5.95
CA GLU A 48 10.70 11.23 -5.80
C GLU A 48 10.26 12.25 -6.88
N THR A 49 9.74 11.79 -8.01
CA THR A 49 9.26 12.68 -9.06
C THR A 49 7.88 13.24 -8.77
N GLY A 50 7.12 12.56 -7.93
CA GLY A 50 5.79 12.98 -7.52
C GLY A 50 5.04 11.79 -6.93
N HIS A 51 4.30 12.03 -5.85
CA HIS A 51 3.52 10.99 -5.19
C HIS A 51 2.32 11.62 -4.49
N ILE A 52 1.38 10.77 -4.08
CA ILE A 52 0.21 11.23 -3.33
C ILE A 52 0.66 11.85 -2.02
N ALA A 53 0.09 12.99 -1.66
CA ALA A 53 0.45 13.72 -0.45
C ALA A 53 0.38 12.80 0.79
N GLY A 54 1.49 12.75 1.55
CA GLY A 54 1.58 11.94 2.74
C GLY A 54 1.87 10.46 2.51
N ALA A 55 1.95 10.00 1.26
CA ALA A 55 2.27 8.60 0.97
C ALA A 55 3.70 8.25 1.39
N VAL A 56 3.88 7.05 1.91
CA VAL A 56 5.20 6.49 2.20
C VAL A 56 5.60 5.51 1.11
N LYS A 57 6.91 5.40 0.85
CA LYS A 57 7.43 4.52 -0.19
C LYS A 57 7.82 3.17 0.39
N VAL A 58 7.48 2.10 -0.33
CA VAL A 58 8.04 0.77 -0.11
C VAL A 58 8.82 0.37 -1.36
N ASP A 59 10.10 0.07 -1.18
CA ASP A 59 10.96 -0.44 -2.25
C ASP A 59 10.84 -1.96 -2.25
N TRP A 60 10.09 -2.51 -3.24
CA TRP A 60 9.84 -3.95 -3.29
C TRP A 60 11.12 -4.76 -3.38
N HIS A 61 12.12 -4.21 -4.04
CA HIS A 61 13.37 -4.93 -4.32
C HIS A 61 14.25 -5.07 -3.08
N THR A 62 14.37 -4.01 -2.28
CA THR A 62 15.26 -4.00 -1.11
C THR A 62 14.54 -4.23 0.20
N GLU A 63 13.24 -3.93 0.27
CA GLU A 63 12.48 -3.96 1.52
C GLU A 63 11.49 -5.13 1.64
N LEU A 64 10.98 -5.65 0.53
CA LEU A 64 10.03 -6.77 0.55
C LEU A 64 10.68 -8.14 0.28
N ASN A 65 11.94 -8.16 -0.14
CA ASN A 65 12.66 -9.38 -0.44
C ASN A 65 13.93 -9.46 0.39
N ASP A 66 14.29 -10.69 0.78
CA ASP A 66 15.57 -10.94 1.43
C ASP A 66 16.68 -10.87 0.37
N PRO A 67 17.72 -10.04 0.56
CA PRO A 67 18.75 -9.86 -0.46
C PRO A 67 19.64 -11.09 -0.68
N ILE A 68 19.65 -12.01 0.26
CA ILE A 68 20.49 -13.23 0.19
C ILE A 68 19.70 -14.38 -0.41
N THR A 69 18.57 -14.74 0.21
CA THR A 69 17.73 -15.84 -0.27
C THR A 69 16.89 -15.43 -1.49
N ARG A 70 16.66 -14.15 -1.67
CA ARG A 70 15.87 -13.57 -2.77
C ARG A 70 14.40 -13.98 -2.72
N ASP A 71 13.95 -14.44 -1.57
CA ASP A 71 12.56 -14.71 -1.29
C ASP A 71 11.93 -13.50 -0.59
N TYR A 72 10.60 -13.47 -0.43
CA TYR A 72 9.98 -12.39 0.32
C TYR A 72 10.40 -12.45 1.79
N ILE A 73 10.32 -11.30 2.46
CA ILE A 73 10.78 -11.19 3.85
C ILE A 73 9.85 -11.94 4.80
N ASP A 74 10.38 -12.31 5.98
CA ASP A 74 9.57 -12.96 7.01
C ASP A 74 8.72 -11.95 7.80
N GLY A 75 7.82 -12.49 8.65
CA GLY A 75 6.88 -11.66 9.40
C GLY A 75 7.55 -10.70 10.38
N ALA A 76 8.64 -11.13 11.03
CA ALA A 76 9.35 -10.27 11.98
C ALA A 76 10.02 -9.09 11.28
N THR A 77 10.66 -9.33 10.15
CA THR A 77 11.29 -8.28 9.34
C THR A 77 10.24 -7.32 8.78
N PHE A 78 9.11 -7.86 8.34
CA PHE A 78 8.00 -7.06 7.83
C PHE A 78 7.42 -6.14 8.91
N ALA A 79 7.21 -6.67 10.13
CA ALA A 79 6.71 -5.88 11.24
C ALA A 79 7.66 -4.73 11.59
N LYS A 80 8.97 -4.98 11.58
CA LYS A 80 9.97 -3.95 11.80
C LYS A 80 9.93 -2.88 10.72
N LEU A 81 9.83 -3.30 9.45
CA LEU A 81 9.72 -2.40 8.31
C LEU A 81 8.53 -1.45 8.46
N LEU A 82 7.35 -1.99 8.76
CA LEU A 82 6.14 -1.19 8.91
C LEU A 82 6.24 -0.23 10.08
N SER A 83 6.82 -0.67 11.20
CA SER A 83 7.02 0.20 12.36
C SER A 83 7.94 1.38 12.03
N GLU A 84 9.01 1.14 11.28
CA GLU A 84 9.93 2.19 10.84
C GLU A 84 9.26 3.20 9.92
N LYS A 85 8.25 2.78 9.17
CA LYS A 85 7.48 3.65 8.28
C LYS A 85 6.27 4.32 8.97
N GLY A 86 6.08 4.07 10.26
CA GLY A 86 5.00 4.67 11.02
C GLY A 86 3.65 3.98 10.81
N ILE A 87 3.64 2.74 10.38
CA ILE A 87 2.43 1.97 10.15
C ILE A 87 2.21 1.00 11.30
N SER A 88 1.03 1.07 11.93
CA SER A 88 0.65 0.17 13.02
C SER A 88 -0.37 -0.88 12.56
N ARG A 89 -0.57 -1.88 13.39
CA ARG A 89 -1.53 -2.95 13.12
C ARG A 89 -2.96 -2.43 12.94
N ASP A 90 -3.31 -1.33 13.60
CA ASP A 90 -4.66 -0.77 13.57
C ASP A 90 -4.90 0.15 12.37
N ASP A 91 -3.86 0.42 11.58
CA ASP A 91 -3.99 1.27 10.41
C ASP A 91 -4.63 0.54 9.23
N THR A 92 -5.42 1.29 8.47
CA THR A 92 -5.85 0.85 7.14
C THR A 92 -4.82 1.33 6.13
N VAL A 93 -4.31 0.41 5.33
CA VAL A 93 -3.26 0.69 4.35
C VAL A 93 -3.86 0.65 2.95
N VAL A 94 -3.65 1.73 2.19
CA VAL A 94 -4.01 1.79 0.77
C VAL A 94 -2.72 1.77 -0.03
N ILE A 95 -2.58 0.80 -0.92
CA ILE A 95 -1.37 0.59 -1.71
C ILE A 95 -1.66 0.93 -3.16
N TYR A 96 -0.77 1.69 -3.79
CA TYR A 96 -0.84 1.99 -5.21
C TYR A 96 0.55 1.97 -5.84
N GLY A 97 0.63 1.99 -7.15
CA GLY A 97 1.91 2.01 -7.83
C GLY A 97 1.75 2.17 -9.34
N ASP A 98 2.88 2.07 -10.04
CA ASP A 98 2.94 2.09 -11.50
C ASP A 98 2.52 0.73 -12.09
N LYS A 99 2.62 0.58 -13.41
CA LYS A 99 2.35 -0.69 -14.11
C LYS A 99 0.99 -1.28 -13.74
N SER A 100 -0.05 -0.44 -13.72
CA SER A 100 -1.42 -0.86 -13.37
C SER A 100 -1.51 -1.54 -12.01
N ASN A 101 -0.75 -1.03 -11.03
CA ASN A 101 -0.71 -1.54 -9.66
C ASN A 101 -0.16 -2.97 -9.52
N TRP A 102 0.63 -3.43 -10.46
CA TRP A 102 1.22 -4.77 -10.39
C TRP A 102 2.03 -4.95 -9.09
N TRP A 103 2.94 -4.02 -8.82
CA TRP A 103 3.79 -4.12 -7.63
C TRP A 103 3.06 -3.74 -6.34
N ALA A 104 2.00 -2.95 -6.45
CA ALA A 104 1.09 -2.72 -5.32
C ALA A 104 0.39 -4.03 -4.94
N ALA A 105 -0.05 -4.82 -5.92
CA ALA A 105 -0.65 -6.12 -5.67
C ALA A 105 0.35 -7.11 -5.05
N TYR A 106 1.61 -7.07 -5.48
CA TYR A 106 2.67 -7.87 -4.88
C TYR A 106 2.87 -7.51 -3.40
N ALA A 107 2.93 -6.22 -3.08
CA ALA A 107 3.07 -5.75 -1.70
C ALA A 107 1.88 -6.21 -0.83
N LEU A 108 0.68 -6.17 -1.39
CA LEU A 108 -0.51 -6.66 -0.69
C LEU A 108 -0.39 -8.15 -0.36
N TRP A 109 0.16 -8.93 -1.30
CA TRP A 109 0.36 -10.37 -1.11
C TRP A 109 1.41 -10.69 -0.05
N VAL A 110 2.52 -9.94 -0.01
CA VAL A 110 3.58 -10.14 0.98
C VAL A 110 3.07 -9.88 2.40
#